data_2fd520dfdef4a06b04c77a62e7c46935
#
_entry.id   2fd520dfdef4a06b04c77a62e7c46935
#
_cell.length_a   1.000
_cell.length_b   1.000
_cell.length_c   1.000
_cell.angle_alpha   90.00
_cell.angle_beta   90.00
_cell.angle_gamma   90.00
#
_symmetry.space_group_name_H-M   'P 1'
#
loop_
_entity.id
_entity.type
_entity.pdbx_description
1 polymer ?
#
loop_
_entity_poly.entity_id
_entity_poly.type
_entity_poly.pdbx_seq_one_letter_code
_entity_poly.pdbx_strand_id
1 'polypeptide(L)'
;MTGVQTCALPIYALGLAQLYQLRGRVGRSSRRAWCYLLYRHEDALSEVARKRLKAIFDAAHLGAGFQLALADLEIRGAGDLLGGEQSGHIAAVGFDLYAQLLAESVEAKRAEREGRPPVRRRATTLLDLPVTAYLPSDYVDDEGQRLDLYRRLGSAQSEAAIAAIADEMRDRFGQAPPPAERLIEVARLRADASGAGIASIVRDEGRLVIRFGDLPRGVAERALADRPRGELSFQQGGLRSTTAASPERIWRLAVEIVGALAVEVRRLEAAATSTAASAARLA
;
A
#
# COMPACT_ATOMS: atom_id res chain seq x y z
N MET A 1 26.56 6.62 45.83
CA MET A 1 26.69 5.16 45.60
C MET A 1 25.71 4.81 44.50
N THR A 2 26.17 4.62 43.27
CA THR A 2 25.36 4.26 42.12
C THR A 2 25.38 2.75 42.04
N GLY A 3 24.28 2.12 42.48
CA GLY A 3 24.08 0.68 42.34
C GLY A 3 23.95 0.30 40.88
N VAL A 4 24.92 -0.43 40.36
CA VAL A 4 24.80 -1.10 39.06
C VAL A 4 23.86 -2.30 39.26
N GLN A 5 22.60 -2.16 38.84
CA GLN A 5 21.71 -3.32 38.78
C GLN A 5 22.04 -4.12 37.52
N THR A 6 22.73 -5.23 37.71
CA THR A 6 23.01 -6.18 36.63
C THR A 6 21.92 -7.26 36.66
N CYS A 7 21.07 -7.29 35.68
CA CYS A 7 20.06 -8.34 35.49
C CYS A 7 20.48 -9.19 34.28
N ALA A 8 20.95 -10.39 34.51
CA ALA A 8 21.30 -11.35 33.45
C ALA A 8 20.07 -12.20 33.13
N LEU A 9 19.25 -11.76 32.19
CA LEU A 9 18.11 -12.54 31.70
C LEU A 9 18.47 -13.13 30.33
N PRO A 10 17.99 -14.37 30.03
CA PRO A 10 18.18 -14.93 28.69
C PRO A 10 17.39 -14.11 27.68
N ILE A 11 18.09 -13.31 26.88
CA ILE A 11 17.49 -12.37 25.93
C ILE A 11 16.60 -13.04 24.87
N TYR A 12 16.85 -14.31 24.60
CA TYR A 12 16.02 -15.12 23.69
C TYR A 12 14.62 -15.44 24.24
N ALA A 13 14.42 -15.30 25.55
CA ALA A 13 13.11 -15.49 26.19
C ALA A 13 12.33 -14.18 26.33
N LEU A 14 12.94 -13.02 26.02
CA LEU A 14 12.30 -11.72 26.13
C LEU A 14 11.69 -11.28 24.78
N GLY A 15 10.49 -10.72 24.84
CA GLY A 15 9.86 -10.05 23.69
C GLY A 15 10.55 -8.73 23.36
N LEU A 16 10.39 -8.26 22.12
CA LEU A 16 11.04 -7.04 21.62
C LEU A 16 10.68 -5.80 22.47
N ALA A 17 9.41 -5.68 22.88
CA ALA A 17 8.94 -4.61 23.75
C ALA A 17 9.63 -4.61 25.12
N GLN A 18 9.87 -5.79 25.71
CA GLN A 18 10.58 -5.92 26.98
C GLN A 18 12.04 -5.53 26.86
N LEU A 19 12.71 -5.96 25.80
CA LEU A 19 14.10 -5.57 25.52
C LEU A 19 14.23 -4.05 25.32
N TYR A 20 13.27 -3.42 24.66
CA TYR A 20 13.23 -1.97 24.49
C TYR A 20 13.00 -1.23 25.82
N GLN A 21 12.11 -1.72 26.66
CA GLN A 21 11.88 -1.15 27.98
C GLN A 21 13.14 -1.24 28.86
N LEU A 22 13.85 -2.38 28.84
CA LEU A 22 15.11 -2.56 29.56
C LEU A 22 16.18 -1.57 29.06
N ARG A 23 16.35 -1.46 27.74
CA ARG A 23 17.23 -0.45 27.12
C ARG A 23 16.81 0.98 27.51
N GLY A 24 15.53 1.29 27.53
CA GLY A 24 15.00 2.60 27.90
C GLY A 24 15.22 2.97 29.38
N ARG A 25 15.68 2.04 30.21
CA ARG A 25 16.11 2.32 31.58
C ARG A 25 17.55 2.83 31.69
N VAL A 26 18.33 2.68 30.59
CA VAL A 26 19.72 3.10 30.52
C VAL A 26 19.82 4.46 29.83
N GLY A 27 20.67 5.37 30.30
CA GLY A 27 20.93 6.64 29.62
C GLY A 27 19.88 7.73 29.83
N ARG A 28 19.27 7.81 31.00
CA ARG A 28 18.29 8.87 31.35
C ARG A 28 18.91 10.18 31.82
N SER A 29 20.24 10.30 31.81
CA SER A 29 20.98 11.51 32.15
C SER A 29 21.77 12.01 30.94
N SER A 30 22.39 13.17 31.05
CA SER A 30 23.30 13.76 30.05
C SER A 30 24.59 12.94 29.83
N ARG A 31 24.82 11.90 30.63
CA ARG A 31 26.01 11.05 30.52
C ARG A 31 25.75 9.90 29.54
N ARG A 32 26.77 9.58 28.72
CA ARG A 32 26.75 8.40 27.84
C ARG A 32 26.64 7.13 28.68
N ALA A 33 25.70 6.27 28.33
CA ALA A 33 25.49 5.00 29.00
C ALA A 33 25.45 3.86 27.98
N TRP A 34 25.80 2.66 28.42
CA TRP A 34 25.88 1.48 27.56
C TRP A 34 24.93 0.40 28.05
N CYS A 35 24.22 -0.24 27.14
CA CYS A 35 23.36 -1.39 27.39
C CYS A 35 23.96 -2.60 26.67
N TYR A 36 24.37 -3.62 27.43
CA TYR A 36 24.92 -4.85 26.88
C TYR A 36 23.86 -5.94 26.91
N LEU A 37 23.60 -6.53 25.76
CA LEU A 37 22.73 -7.69 25.58
C LEU A 37 23.61 -8.93 25.40
N LEU A 38 23.67 -9.79 26.42
CA LEU A 38 24.59 -10.94 26.45
C LEU A 38 23.86 -12.22 26.02
N TYR A 39 24.52 -13.04 25.20
CA TYR A 39 24.08 -14.37 24.79
C TYR A 39 25.29 -15.33 24.77
N ARG A 40 25.04 -16.64 24.91
CA ARG A 40 26.11 -17.61 25.09
C ARG A 40 26.94 -17.84 23.81
N HIS A 41 26.27 -18.15 22.70
CA HIS A 41 26.87 -18.39 21.39
C HIS A 41 25.92 -17.93 20.29
N GLU A 42 26.43 -17.51 19.17
CA GLU A 42 25.62 -17.07 18.00
C GLU A 42 24.72 -18.18 17.48
N ASP A 43 25.23 -19.42 17.46
CA ASP A 43 24.47 -20.60 17.02
C ASP A 43 23.33 -21.00 17.96
N ALA A 44 23.34 -20.51 19.20
CA ALA A 44 22.27 -20.74 20.18
C ALA A 44 21.09 -19.76 20.00
N LEU A 45 21.24 -18.73 19.16
CA LEU A 45 20.18 -17.79 18.88
C LEU A 45 19.27 -18.32 17.75
N SER A 46 17.96 -18.43 18.06
CA SER A 46 16.98 -18.68 17.03
C SER A 46 16.96 -17.51 16.04
N GLU A 47 16.49 -17.74 14.82
CA GLU A 47 16.37 -16.71 13.79
C GLU A 47 15.50 -15.52 14.28
N VAL A 48 14.43 -15.81 15.01
CA VAL A 48 13.57 -14.83 15.66
C VAL A 48 14.34 -13.98 16.69
N ALA A 49 15.21 -14.60 17.49
CA ALA A 49 16.03 -13.89 18.46
C ALA A 49 17.06 -12.98 17.78
N ARG A 50 17.68 -13.40 16.68
CA ARG A 50 18.59 -12.57 15.86
C ARG A 50 17.87 -11.36 15.27
N LYS A 51 16.68 -11.56 14.69
CA LYS A 51 15.84 -10.47 14.16
C LYS A 51 15.47 -9.46 15.25
N ARG A 52 15.11 -9.92 16.46
CA ARG A 52 14.83 -9.02 17.60
C ARG A 52 16.04 -8.21 18.05
N LEU A 53 17.21 -8.84 18.16
CA LEU A 53 18.44 -8.15 18.52
C LEU A 53 18.83 -7.09 17.48
N LYS A 54 18.74 -7.42 16.21
CA LYS A 54 18.98 -6.51 15.10
C LYS A 54 18.03 -5.32 15.16
N ALA A 55 16.74 -5.55 15.35
CA ALA A 55 15.75 -4.48 15.44
C ALA A 55 16.05 -3.51 16.60
N ILE A 56 16.51 -4.00 17.77
CA ILE A 56 16.91 -3.14 18.90
C ILE A 56 18.20 -2.36 18.59
N PHE A 57 19.13 -2.96 17.88
CA PHE A 57 20.38 -2.30 17.48
C PHE A 57 20.08 -1.19 16.46
N ASP A 58 19.28 -1.46 15.44
CA ASP A 58 18.90 -0.49 14.40
C ASP A 58 18.04 0.66 14.98
N ALA A 59 17.23 0.37 16.02
CA ALA A 59 16.42 1.35 16.74
C ALA A 59 17.22 2.17 17.76
N ALA A 60 18.51 2.43 17.55
CA ALA A 60 19.38 3.15 18.50
C ALA A 60 18.97 4.62 18.78
N HIS A 61 17.99 5.18 18.07
CA HIS A 61 17.58 6.56 18.16
C HIS A 61 16.45 6.75 19.18
N LEU A 62 16.44 7.89 19.87
CA LEU A 62 15.31 8.29 20.72
C LEU A 62 14.04 8.44 19.83
N GLY A 63 12.95 7.80 20.26
CA GLY A 63 11.69 7.83 19.52
C GLY A 63 11.41 6.60 18.63
N ALA A 64 12.32 5.63 18.56
CA ALA A 64 12.18 4.42 17.77
C ALA A 64 11.13 3.41 18.31
N GLY A 65 10.36 3.74 19.35
CA GLY A 65 9.35 2.85 19.93
C GLY A 65 8.31 2.35 18.91
N PHE A 66 7.97 3.19 17.97
CA PHE A 66 7.06 2.84 16.88
C PHE A 66 7.70 1.85 15.88
N GLN A 67 8.94 2.09 15.46
CA GLN A 67 9.68 1.17 14.56
C GLN A 67 9.88 -0.20 15.20
N LEU A 68 10.05 -0.23 16.52
CA LEU A 68 10.17 -1.48 17.28
C LEU A 68 8.86 -2.23 17.45
N ALA A 69 7.74 -1.52 17.67
CA ALA A 69 6.41 -2.15 17.67
C ALA A 69 6.10 -2.79 16.33
N LEU A 70 6.54 -2.17 15.26
CA LEU A 70 6.42 -2.68 13.89
C LEU A 70 7.28 -3.91 13.66
N ALA A 71 8.57 -3.84 14.04
CA ALA A 71 9.48 -4.98 13.95
C ALA A 71 9.00 -6.16 14.81
N ASP A 72 8.34 -5.90 15.97
CA ASP A 72 7.75 -6.96 16.80
C ASP A 72 6.56 -7.64 16.10
N LEU A 73 5.75 -6.88 15.37
CA LEU A 73 4.66 -7.40 14.51
C LEU A 73 5.22 -8.24 13.35
N GLU A 74 6.26 -7.77 12.69
CA GLU A 74 6.93 -8.50 11.61
C GLU A 74 7.59 -9.79 12.10
N ILE A 75 8.26 -9.75 13.26
CA ILE A 75 8.98 -10.89 13.84
C ILE A 75 8.01 -11.94 14.42
N ARG A 76 6.92 -11.51 15.02
CA ARG A 76 5.87 -12.43 15.51
C ARG A 76 5.14 -13.12 14.36
N GLY A 77 5.23 -12.52 13.16
CA GLY A 77 4.45 -12.92 12.01
C GLY A 77 2.96 -12.69 12.28
N ALA A 78 2.22 -12.15 11.36
CA ALA A 78 0.75 -12.11 11.45
C ALA A 78 0.13 -13.52 11.46
N GLY A 79 0.96 -14.58 11.50
CA GLY A 79 0.59 -15.99 11.48
C GLY A 79 -0.14 -16.48 12.71
N ASP A 80 0.02 -15.83 13.84
CA ASP A 80 -0.62 -16.28 15.11
C ASP A 80 -2.07 -15.77 15.26
N LEU A 81 -2.51 -14.84 14.41
CA LEU A 81 -3.87 -14.30 14.46
C LEU A 81 -4.84 -14.89 13.42
N LEU A 82 -4.37 -15.55 12.36
CA LEU A 82 -5.23 -15.99 11.24
C LEU A 82 -4.83 -17.31 10.54
N GLY A 83 -4.08 -18.24 11.19
CA GLY A 83 -3.79 -19.57 10.62
C GLY A 83 -2.72 -19.55 9.51
N GLY A 84 -1.75 -20.43 9.70
CA GLY A 84 -0.44 -20.40 9.06
C GLY A 84 -0.38 -20.75 7.59
N GLU A 85 -0.59 -19.85 6.68
CA GLU A 85 0.01 -19.85 5.31
C GLU A 85 -0.15 -18.55 4.53
N GLN A 86 -0.83 -17.51 5.08
CA GLN A 86 -1.05 -16.22 4.38
C GLN A 86 -0.47 -15.00 5.08
N SER A 87 0.34 -15.16 6.10
CA SER A 87 0.62 -14.12 7.10
C SER A 87 1.64 -13.06 6.70
N GLY A 88 2.54 -13.34 5.76
CA GLY A 88 3.58 -12.37 5.34
C GLY A 88 3.03 -11.19 4.54
N HIS A 89 2.02 -11.42 3.71
CA HIS A 89 1.47 -10.40 2.82
C HIS A 89 0.50 -9.43 3.50
N ILE A 90 -0.27 -9.90 4.48
CA ILE A 90 -1.29 -9.07 5.16
C ILE A 90 -0.64 -8.07 6.13
N ALA A 91 0.45 -8.43 6.79
CA ALA A 91 1.17 -7.53 7.68
C ALA A 91 1.85 -6.37 6.92
N ALA A 92 2.43 -6.64 5.76
CA ALA A 92 3.03 -5.61 4.91
C ALA A 92 1.97 -4.62 4.37
N VAL A 93 0.81 -5.12 3.93
CA VAL A 93 -0.31 -4.28 3.45
C VAL A 93 -0.92 -3.44 4.58
N GLY A 94 -1.08 -4.00 5.78
CA GLY A 94 -1.60 -3.26 6.94
C GLY A 94 -0.66 -2.13 7.39
N PHE A 95 0.65 -2.32 7.29
CA PHE A 95 1.63 -1.30 7.62
C PHE A 95 1.68 -0.17 6.58
N ASP A 96 1.70 -0.49 5.31
CA ASP A 96 1.70 0.51 4.25
C ASP A 96 0.45 1.39 4.33
N LEU A 97 -0.71 0.79 4.63
CA LEU A 97 -1.95 1.54 4.86
C LEU A 97 -1.84 2.46 6.09
N TYR A 98 -1.29 1.97 7.21
CA TYR A 98 -1.11 2.79 8.42
C TYR A 98 -0.09 3.91 8.19
N ALA A 99 1.05 3.62 7.59
CA ALA A 99 2.07 4.62 7.25
C ALA A 99 1.51 5.68 6.30
N GLN A 100 0.68 5.28 5.34
CA GLN A 100 -0.02 6.17 4.44
C GLN A 100 -1.00 7.08 5.18
N LEU A 101 -1.87 6.53 6.04
CA LEU A 101 -2.84 7.30 6.84
C LEU A 101 -2.13 8.29 7.78
N LEU A 102 -1.00 7.89 8.36
CA LEU A 102 -0.20 8.78 9.21
C LEU A 102 0.42 9.91 8.39
N ALA A 103 1.00 9.61 7.23
CA ALA A 103 1.57 10.60 6.33
C ALA A 103 0.51 11.61 5.85
N GLU A 104 -0.69 11.14 5.52
CA GLU A 104 -1.84 11.96 5.13
C GLU A 104 -2.28 12.87 6.28
N SER A 105 -2.35 12.35 7.51
CA SER A 105 -2.72 13.12 8.69
C SER A 105 -1.69 14.22 9.01
N VAL A 106 -0.41 13.92 8.87
CA VAL A 106 0.69 14.89 9.07
C VAL A 106 0.64 15.97 8.00
N GLU A 107 0.43 15.61 6.72
CA GLU A 107 0.35 16.59 5.63
C GLU A 107 -0.91 17.46 5.72
N ALA A 108 -2.05 16.91 6.11
CA ALA A 108 -3.27 17.67 6.38
C ALA A 108 -3.05 18.70 7.49
N LYS A 109 -2.37 18.33 8.57
CA LYS A 109 -2.00 19.23 9.67
C LYS A 109 -1.00 20.31 9.26
N ARG A 110 -0.05 19.99 8.39
CA ARG A 110 0.88 20.98 7.82
C ARG A 110 0.16 21.97 6.93
N ALA A 111 -0.69 21.49 6.02
CA ALA A 111 -1.48 22.33 5.12
C ALA A 111 -2.38 23.29 5.92
N GLU A 112 -3.02 22.80 6.99
CA GLU A 112 -3.83 23.63 7.91
C GLU A 112 -3.00 24.74 8.54
N ARG A 113 -1.78 24.45 9.02
CA ARG A 113 -0.87 25.44 9.62
C ARG A 113 -0.34 26.47 8.63
N GLU A 114 -0.18 26.09 7.37
CA GLU A 114 0.34 26.92 6.27
C GLU A 114 -0.78 27.64 5.49
N GLY A 115 -2.05 27.47 5.91
CA GLY A 115 -3.22 28.07 5.23
C GLY A 115 -3.42 27.55 3.81
N ARG A 116 -2.81 26.42 3.43
CA ARG A 116 -3.00 25.76 2.14
C ARG A 116 -4.20 24.80 2.21
N PRO A 117 -4.99 24.68 1.13
CA PRO A 117 -5.98 23.63 1.08
C PRO A 117 -5.28 22.27 1.20
N PRO A 118 -5.82 21.33 2.01
CA PRO A 118 -5.25 20.01 2.14
C PRO A 118 -5.22 19.34 0.77
N VAL A 119 -4.04 18.82 0.38
CA VAL A 119 -3.93 17.99 -0.82
C VAL A 119 -4.74 16.72 -0.56
N ARG A 120 -5.98 16.66 -1.05
CA ARG A 120 -6.77 15.43 -1.04
C ARG A 120 -6.06 14.43 -1.95
N ARG A 121 -5.21 13.58 -1.37
CA ARG A 121 -4.79 12.37 -2.09
C ARG A 121 -6.06 11.55 -2.28
N ARG A 122 -6.39 11.27 -3.53
CA ARG A 122 -7.52 10.41 -3.86
C ARG A 122 -7.30 9.07 -3.14
N ALA A 123 -8.32 8.60 -2.43
CA ALA A 123 -8.26 7.31 -1.74
C ALA A 123 -7.87 6.21 -2.75
N THR A 124 -6.95 5.35 -2.37
CA THR A 124 -6.54 4.24 -3.23
C THR A 124 -7.73 3.32 -3.47
N THR A 125 -8.06 3.06 -4.72
CA THR A 125 -9.18 2.17 -5.09
C THR A 125 -8.92 0.74 -4.62
N LEU A 126 -9.86 0.16 -3.89
CA LEU A 126 -9.84 -1.25 -3.54
C LEU A 126 -10.16 -2.09 -4.79
N LEU A 127 -9.26 -2.99 -5.14
CA LEU A 127 -9.45 -3.96 -6.22
C LEU A 127 -9.56 -5.38 -5.64
N ASP A 128 -10.70 -6.02 -5.87
CA ASP A 128 -10.92 -7.45 -5.57
C ASP A 128 -11.48 -8.13 -6.82
N LEU A 129 -10.58 -8.45 -7.74
CA LEU A 129 -10.88 -9.05 -9.02
C LEU A 129 -10.20 -10.43 -9.14
N PRO A 130 -10.84 -11.42 -9.76
CA PRO A 130 -10.32 -12.77 -9.89
C PRO A 130 -9.25 -12.86 -10.98
N VAL A 131 -8.08 -12.27 -10.72
CA VAL A 131 -6.94 -12.25 -11.66
C VAL A 131 -5.69 -12.80 -10.99
N THR A 132 -4.91 -13.56 -11.74
CA THR A 132 -3.60 -14.07 -11.30
C THR A 132 -2.53 -13.05 -11.68
N ALA A 133 -2.09 -12.25 -10.70
CA ALA A 133 -1.14 -11.16 -10.89
C ALA A 133 -0.10 -11.17 -9.76
N TYR A 134 1.13 -11.57 -10.10
CA TYR A 134 2.24 -11.66 -9.14
C TYR A 134 3.59 -11.62 -9.85
N LEU A 135 4.68 -11.43 -9.09
CA LEU A 135 6.05 -11.54 -9.56
C LEU A 135 6.56 -12.95 -9.26
N PRO A 136 6.76 -13.82 -10.27
CA PRO A 136 7.32 -15.15 -10.08
C PRO A 136 8.74 -15.10 -9.50
N SER A 137 9.10 -16.08 -8.67
CA SER A 137 10.44 -16.17 -8.07
C SER A 137 11.55 -16.50 -9.07
N ASP A 138 11.21 -17.08 -10.19
CA ASP A 138 12.11 -17.36 -11.32
C ASP A 138 12.33 -16.13 -12.22
N TYR A 139 11.47 -15.12 -12.11
CA TYR A 139 11.61 -13.83 -12.79
C TYR A 139 12.39 -12.81 -11.94
N VAL A 140 12.07 -12.69 -10.65
CA VAL A 140 12.80 -11.88 -9.68
C VAL A 140 13.11 -12.77 -8.48
N ASP A 141 14.33 -13.29 -8.37
CA ASP A 141 14.74 -14.26 -7.36
C ASP A 141 14.88 -13.66 -5.96
N ASP A 142 15.33 -12.42 -5.84
CA ASP A 142 15.49 -11.71 -4.58
C ASP A 142 14.13 -11.24 -4.00
N GLU A 143 13.81 -11.73 -2.80
CA GLU A 143 12.54 -11.41 -2.11
C GLU A 143 12.42 -9.92 -1.77
N GLY A 144 13.54 -9.28 -1.38
CA GLY A 144 13.57 -7.86 -1.04
C GLY A 144 13.24 -6.98 -2.26
N GLN A 145 13.78 -7.33 -3.43
CA GLN A 145 13.50 -6.64 -4.69
C GLN A 145 12.06 -6.86 -5.14
N ARG A 146 11.52 -8.09 -4.99
CA ARG A 146 10.10 -8.35 -5.26
C ARG A 146 9.20 -7.47 -4.40
N LEU A 147 9.47 -7.39 -3.09
CA LEU A 147 8.68 -6.58 -2.17
C LEU A 147 8.76 -5.10 -2.51
N ASP A 148 9.94 -4.59 -2.88
CA ASP A 148 10.10 -3.20 -3.32
C ASP A 148 9.28 -2.90 -4.58
N LEU A 149 9.33 -3.79 -5.59
CA LEU A 149 8.53 -3.65 -6.80
C LEU A 149 7.03 -3.67 -6.51
N TYR A 150 6.55 -4.54 -5.61
CA TYR A 150 5.14 -4.54 -5.17
C TYR A 150 4.74 -3.22 -4.52
N ARG A 151 5.59 -2.65 -3.63
CA ARG A 151 5.33 -1.36 -3.00
C ARG A 151 5.25 -0.24 -4.03
N ARG A 152 6.22 -0.17 -4.92
CA ARG A 152 6.32 0.86 -5.95
C ARG A 152 5.14 0.80 -6.90
N LEU A 153 4.79 -0.38 -7.42
CA LEU A 153 3.60 -0.58 -8.25
C LEU A 153 2.30 -0.27 -7.48
N GLY A 154 2.23 -0.66 -6.20
CA GLY A 154 1.07 -0.40 -5.34
C GLY A 154 0.85 1.07 -5.05
N SER A 155 1.93 1.87 -4.96
CA SER A 155 1.87 3.31 -4.67
C SER A 155 1.86 4.20 -5.92
N ALA A 156 2.11 3.65 -7.10
CA ALA A 156 2.13 4.42 -8.34
C ALA A 156 0.72 4.94 -8.70
N GLN A 157 0.62 6.26 -8.92
CA GLN A 157 -0.65 6.96 -9.18
C GLN A 157 -0.74 7.52 -10.62
N SER A 158 0.27 7.27 -11.45
CA SER A 158 0.28 7.75 -12.83
C SER A 158 0.82 6.69 -13.78
N GLU A 159 0.34 6.71 -15.03
CA GLU A 159 0.84 5.83 -16.09
C GLU A 159 2.36 6.00 -16.29
N ALA A 160 2.87 7.22 -16.22
CA ALA A 160 4.31 7.50 -16.39
C ALA A 160 5.15 6.79 -15.28
N ALA A 161 4.68 6.79 -14.03
CA ALA A 161 5.37 6.12 -12.94
C ALA A 161 5.32 4.59 -13.11
N ILE A 162 4.20 4.04 -13.55
CA ILE A 162 4.04 2.61 -13.79
C ILE A 162 4.90 2.16 -14.98
N ALA A 163 4.92 2.94 -16.06
CA ALA A 163 5.75 2.68 -17.23
C ALA A 163 7.24 2.65 -16.87
N ALA A 164 7.71 3.63 -16.07
CA ALA A 164 9.10 3.67 -15.61
C ALA A 164 9.48 2.42 -14.80
N ILE A 165 8.58 1.92 -13.93
CA ILE A 165 8.81 0.67 -13.18
C ILE A 165 8.82 -0.53 -14.13
N ALA A 166 7.91 -0.60 -15.10
CA ALA A 166 7.85 -1.67 -16.08
C ALA A 166 9.10 -1.72 -16.98
N ASP A 167 9.62 -0.55 -17.37
CA ASP A 167 10.85 -0.45 -18.14
C ASP A 167 12.08 -0.87 -17.31
N GLU A 168 12.17 -0.44 -16.04
CA GLU A 168 13.20 -0.91 -15.10
C GLU A 168 13.14 -2.44 -14.93
N MET A 169 11.93 -3.00 -14.77
CA MET A 169 11.77 -4.46 -14.66
C MET A 169 12.28 -5.17 -15.91
N ARG A 170 11.99 -4.64 -17.10
CA ARG A 170 12.45 -5.20 -18.37
C ARG A 170 13.97 -5.13 -18.51
N ASP A 171 14.57 -4.00 -18.13
CA ASP A 171 16.02 -3.80 -18.21
C ASP A 171 16.80 -4.71 -17.25
N ARG A 172 16.27 -4.95 -16.04
CA ARG A 172 16.97 -5.70 -15.00
C ARG A 172 16.72 -7.20 -15.06
N PHE A 173 15.51 -7.61 -15.41
CA PHE A 173 15.07 -9.01 -15.32
C PHE A 173 14.63 -9.59 -16.66
N GLY A 174 14.68 -8.80 -17.73
CA GLY A 174 14.23 -9.23 -19.06
C GLY A 174 12.71 -9.10 -19.26
N GLN A 175 12.21 -9.83 -20.27
CA GLN A 175 10.78 -9.75 -20.59
C GLN A 175 9.90 -10.29 -19.46
N ALA A 176 8.90 -9.50 -19.07
CA ALA A 176 8.00 -9.88 -17.99
C ALA A 176 7.15 -11.10 -18.39
N PRO A 177 7.05 -12.13 -17.55
CA PRO A 177 6.15 -13.25 -17.77
C PRO A 177 4.68 -12.81 -17.58
N PRO A 178 3.70 -13.57 -18.11
CA PRO A 178 2.29 -13.18 -18.09
C PRO A 178 1.73 -12.78 -16.71
N PRO A 179 2.07 -13.42 -15.57
CA PRO A 179 1.61 -12.98 -14.27
C PRO A 179 2.18 -11.60 -13.86
N ALA A 180 3.42 -11.28 -14.26
CA ALA A 180 4.04 -9.98 -13.98
C ALA A 180 3.48 -8.89 -14.89
N GLU A 181 3.21 -9.18 -16.17
CA GLU A 181 2.51 -8.26 -17.06
C GLU A 181 1.12 -7.92 -16.50
N ARG A 182 0.38 -8.94 -16.04
CA ARG A 182 -0.92 -8.76 -15.40
C ARG A 182 -0.84 -7.90 -14.13
N LEU A 183 0.23 -7.99 -13.36
CA LEU A 183 0.45 -7.14 -12.19
C LEU A 183 0.61 -5.66 -12.58
N ILE A 184 1.32 -5.38 -13.67
CA ILE A 184 1.46 -4.03 -14.23
C ILE A 184 0.10 -3.51 -14.71
N GLU A 185 -0.70 -4.35 -15.38
CA GLU A 185 -2.06 -3.98 -15.81
C GLU A 185 -2.99 -3.67 -14.61
N VAL A 186 -2.89 -4.44 -13.51
CA VAL A 186 -3.62 -4.20 -12.27
C VAL A 186 -3.21 -2.85 -11.65
N ALA A 187 -1.92 -2.51 -11.68
CA ALA A 187 -1.44 -1.20 -11.21
C ALA A 187 -2.02 -0.05 -12.06
N ARG A 188 -2.08 -0.20 -13.39
CA ARG A 188 -2.70 0.77 -14.30
C ARG A 188 -4.18 0.94 -14.03
N LEU A 189 -4.91 -0.18 -13.93
CA LEU A 189 -6.34 -0.15 -13.60
C LEU A 189 -6.61 0.57 -12.28
N ARG A 190 -5.76 0.34 -11.25
CA ARG A 190 -5.87 1.02 -9.96
C ARG A 190 -5.62 2.51 -10.08
N ALA A 191 -4.59 2.92 -10.79
CA ALA A 191 -4.26 4.33 -11.00
C ALA A 191 -5.38 5.07 -11.73
N ASP A 192 -5.89 4.51 -12.81
CA ASP A 192 -7.01 5.06 -13.57
C ASP A 192 -8.30 5.14 -12.73
N ALA A 193 -8.61 4.08 -11.98
CA ALA A 193 -9.77 4.04 -11.09
C ALA A 193 -9.67 5.09 -9.97
N SER A 194 -8.52 5.20 -9.32
CA SER A 194 -8.28 6.23 -8.29
C SER A 194 -8.34 7.63 -8.90
N GLY A 195 -7.77 7.81 -10.09
CA GLY A 195 -7.87 9.05 -10.88
C GLY A 195 -9.30 9.43 -11.23
N ALA A 196 -10.14 8.45 -11.52
CA ALA A 196 -11.56 8.65 -11.81
C ALA A 196 -12.45 8.83 -10.57
N GLY A 197 -11.92 8.71 -9.34
CA GLY A 197 -12.72 8.83 -8.11
C GLY A 197 -13.56 7.60 -7.79
N ILE A 198 -13.09 6.40 -8.17
CA ILE A 198 -13.71 5.11 -7.88
C ILE A 198 -13.18 4.61 -6.53
N ALA A 199 -14.08 4.22 -5.62
CA ALA A 199 -13.73 3.72 -4.30
C ALA A 199 -13.36 2.23 -4.31
N SER A 200 -14.12 1.39 -5.04
CA SER A 200 -13.82 -0.03 -5.15
C SER A 200 -14.32 -0.66 -6.45
N ILE A 201 -13.61 -1.72 -6.87
CA ILE A 201 -13.97 -2.57 -8.00
C ILE A 201 -13.85 -4.01 -7.51
N VAL A 202 -14.97 -4.70 -7.42
CA VAL A 202 -15.03 -6.05 -6.85
C VAL A 202 -15.86 -6.99 -7.71
N ARG A 203 -15.60 -8.29 -7.57
CA ARG A 203 -16.49 -9.33 -8.10
C ARG A 203 -17.40 -9.82 -6.98
N ASP A 204 -18.70 -9.65 -7.17
CA ASP A 204 -19.73 -10.11 -6.25
C ASP A 204 -20.74 -11.00 -6.99
N GLU A 205 -20.95 -12.24 -6.50
CA GLU A 205 -21.81 -13.25 -7.13
C GLU A 205 -21.57 -13.42 -8.65
N GLY A 206 -20.31 -13.37 -9.07
CA GLY A 206 -19.94 -13.48 -10.49
C GLY A 206 -20.21 -12.23 -11.33
N ARG A 207 -20.59 -11.11 -10.72
CA ARG A 207 -20.87 -9.83 -11.36
C ARG A 207 -19.82 -8.80 -11.00
N LEU A 208 -19.55 -7.87 -11.92
CA LEU A 208 -18.70 -6.73 -11.63
C LEU A 208 -19.51 -5.70 -10.84
N VAL A 209 -18.96 -5.23 -9.73
CA VAL A 209 -19.52 -4.14 -8.91
C VAL A 209 -18.45 -3.04 -8.79
N ILE A 210 -18.81 -1.83 -9.18
CA ILE A 210 -17.96 -0.63 -9.06
C ILE A 210 -18.67 0.34 -8.14
N ARG A 211 -18.02 0.73 -7.04
CA ARG A 211 -18.51 1.75 -6.13
C ARG A 211 -17.80 3.07 -6.39
N PHE A 212 -18.57 4.11 -6.50
CA PHE A 212 -18.05 5.47 -6.67
C PHE A 212 -17.66 6.04 -5.30
N GLY A 213 -16.52 6.73 -5.26
CA GLY A 213 -16.14 7.60 -4.16
C GLY A 213 -16.54 9.03 -4.50
N ASP A 214 -15.60 9.76 -5.09
CA ASP A 214 -15.83 11.16 -5.50
C ASP A 214 -16.34 11.30 -6.96
N LEU A 215 -16.56 10.19 -7.68
CA LEU A 215 -17.06 10.21 -9.05
C LEU A 215 -18.57 10.56 -9.09
N PRO A 216 -18.98 11.69 -9.68
CA PRO A 216 -20.39 12.02 -9.81
C PRO A 216 -21.11 11.04 -10.76
N ARG A 217 -22.30 10.59 -10.36
CA ARG A 217 -23.11 9.66 -11.15
C ARG A 217 -23.35 10.13 -12.59
N GLY A 218 -23.66 11.41 -12.79
CA GLY A 218 -23.90 11.97 -14.11
C GLY A 218 -22.67 11.95 -15.03
N VAL A 219 -21.44 11.95 -14.47
CA VAL A 219 -20.20 11.74 -15.24
C VAL A 219 -20.12 10.28 -15.70
N ALA A 220 -20.41 9.34 -14.80
CA ALA A 220 -20.39 7.92 -15.13
C ALA A 220 -21.46 7.57 -16.18
N GLU A 221 -22.68 8.12 -16.07
CA GLU A 221 -23.74 7.91 -17.05
C GLU A 221 -23.37 8.43 -18.44
N ARG A 222 -22.70 9.59 -18.55
CA ARG A 222 -22.21 10.11 -19.84
C ARG A 222 -21.08 9.25 -20.42
N ALA A 223 -20.09 8.89 -19.59
CA ALA A 223 -18.95 8.09 -20.03
C ALA A 223 -19.36 6.70 -20.56
N LEU A 224 -20.49 6.19 -20.11
CA LEU A 224 -20.97 4.85 -20.44
C LEU A 224 -22.24 4.85 -21.32
N ALA A 225 -22.62 6.02 -21.89
CA ALA A 225 -23.85 6.18 -22.67
C ALA A 225 -23.91 5.29 -23.92
N ASP A 226 -22.77 5.02 -24.55
CA ASP A 226 -22.65 4.22 -25.77
C ASP A 226 -22.63 2.70 -25.52
N ARG A 227 -22.70 2.29 -24.24
CA ARG A 227 -22.73 0.86 -23.91
C ARG A 227 -24.09 0.22 -24.16
N PRO A 228 -24.12 -1.10 -24.46
CA PRO A 228 -25.36 -1.83 -24.68
C PRO A 228 -26.35 -1.62 -23.53
N ARG A 229 -27.60 -1.26 -23.87
CA ARG A 229 -28.67 -1.11 -22.89
C ARG A 229 -28.90 -2.41 -22.13
N GLY A 230 -28.90 -2.31 -20.79
CA GLY A 230 -29.11 -3.47 -19.93
C GLY A 230 -27.83 -4.24 -19.57
N GLU A 231 -26.65 -3.87 -20.09
CA GLU A 231 -25.37 -4.48 -19.65
C GLU A 231 -25.00 -4.07 -18.22
N LEU A 232 -25.27 -2.81 -17.87
CA LEU A 232 -24.96 -2.22 -16.57
C LEU A 232 -26.23 -1.69 -15.90
N SER A 233 -26.30 -1.83 -14.59
CA SER A 233 -27.33 -1.25 -13.73
C SER A 233 -26.70 -0.24 -12.79
N PHE A 234 -27.10 1.03 -12.88
CA PHE A 234 -26.69 2.06 -11.94
C PHE A 234 -27.43 1.91 -10.62
N GLN A 235 -26.69 1.84 -9.52
CA GLN A 235 -27.19 1.74 -8.17
C GLN A 235 -26.83 3.01 -7.38
N GLN A 236 -27.32 3.13 -6.14
CA GLN A 236 -26.92 4.21 -5.25
C GLN A 236 -25.43 4.08 -4.94
N GLY A 237 -24.61 5.06 -5.39
CA GLY A 237 -23.18 5.11 -5.16
C GLY A 237 -22.33 4.19 -6.06
N GLY A 238 -22.86 3.71 -7.20
CA GLY A 238 -22.05 2.88 -8.09
C GLY A 238 -22.81 2.26 -9.26
N LEU A 239 -22.23 1.21 -9.83
CA LEU A 239 -22.84 0.41 -10.88
C LEU A 239 -22.54 -1.08 -10.69
N ARG A 240 -23.39 -1.93 -11.27
CA ARG A 240 -23.23 -3.40 -11.28
C ARG A 240 -23.50 -3.94 -12.68
N SER A 241 -22.74 -4.94 -13.12
CA SER A 241 -23.10 -5.68 -14.33
C SER A 241 -24.37 -6.51 -14.09
N THR A 242 -25.27 -6.55 -15.08
CA THR A 242 -26.56 -7.23 -14.93
C THR A 242 -26.43 -8.75 -14.96
N THR A 243 -25.45 -9.27 -15.70
CA THR A 243 -25.19 -10.70 -15.85
C THR A 243 -23.91 -11.11 -15.13
N ALA A 244 -23.90 -12.32 -14.58
CA ALA A 244 -22.69 -12.96 -14.11
C ALA A 244 -21.80 -13.35 -15.31
N ALA A 245 -20.47 -13.29 -15.11
CA ALA A 245 -19.51 -13.54 -16.15
C ALA A 245 -18.29 -14.32 -15.63
N SER A 246 -17.54 -14.92 -16.54
CA SER A 246 -16.27 -15.57 -16.22
C SER A 246 -15.26 -14.58 -15.66
N PRO A 247 -14.25 -15.03 -14.89
CA PRO A 247 -13.19 -14.17 -14.36
C PRO A 247 -12.56 -13.25 -15.42
N GLU A 248 -12.22 -13.81 -16.58
CA GLU A 248 -11.58 -13.06 -17.65
C GLU A 248 -12.52 -12.02 -18.30
N ARG A 249 -13.82 -12.32 -18.39
CA ARG A 249 -14.81 -11.35 -18.86
C ARG A 249 -15.02 -10.23 -17.87
N ILE A 250 -15.01 -10.51 -16.56
CA ILE A 250 -15.09 -9.50 -15.48
C ILE A 250 -13.88 -8.58 -15.56
N TRP A 251 -12.67 -9.12 -15.72
CA TRP A 251 -11.46 -8.34 -15.88
C TRP A 251 -11.55 -7.37 -17.07
N ARG A 252 -11.86 -7.88 -18.26
CA ARG A 252 -12.01 -7.05 -19.47
C ARG A 252 -13.06 -5.95 -19.27
N LEU A 253 -14.21 -6.31 -18.72
CA LEU A 253 -15.30 -5.37 -18.46
C LEU A 253 -14.84 -4.26 -17.46
N ALA A 254 -14.08 -4.60 -16.43
CA ALA A 254 -13.54 -3.64 -15.48
C ALA A 254 -12.58 -2.66 -16.17
N VAL A 255 -11.63 -3.16 -16.98
CA VAL A 255 -10.68 -2.35 -17.73
C VAL A 255 -11.39 -1.40 -18.69
N GLU A 256 -12.36 -1.89 -19.45
CA GLU A 256 -13.14 -1.07 -20.40
C GLU A 256 -13.93 0.03 -19.71
N ILE A 257 -14.64 -0.31 -18.62
CA ILE A 257 -15.45 0.68 -17.88
C ILE A 257 -14.58 1.74 -17.23
N VAL A 258 -13.54 1.32 -16.52
CA VAL A 258 -12.62 2.24 -15.84
C VAL A 258 -11.91 3.14 -16.84
N GLY A 259 -11.46 2.59 -17.97
CA GLY A 259 -10.87 3.37 -19.05
C GLY A 259 -11.80 4.47 -19.58
N ALA A 260 -13.08 4.14 -19.84
CA ALA A 260 -14.07 5.11 -20.27
C ALA A 260 -14.31 6.21 -19.23
N LEU A 261 -14.44 5.82 -17.94
CA LEU A 261 -14.62 6.75 -16.83
C LEU A 261 -13.41 7.69 -16.66
N ALA A 262 -12.20 7.14 -16.71
CA ALA A 262 -10.97 7.91 -16.57
C ALA A 262 -10.77 8.92 -17.73
N VAL A 263 -11.14 8.55 -18.95
CA VAL A 263 -11.11 9.46 -20.10
C VAL A 263 -12.06 10.64 -19.91
N GLU A 264 -13.30 10.39 -19.50
CA GLU A 264 -14.30 11.45 -19.31
C GLU A 264 -13.91 12.39 -18.14
N VAL A 265 -13.39 11.84 -17.04
CA VAL A 265 -12.93 12.65 -15.91
C VAL A 265 -11.77 13.56 -16.34
N ARG A 266 -10.76 13.01 -17.03
CA ARG A 266 -9.63 13.82 -17.55
C ARG A 266 -10.11 14.93 -18.51
N ARG A 267 -11.10 14.65 -19.34
CA ARG A 267 -11.69 15.64 -20.25
C ARG A 267 -12.34 16.80 -19.49
N LEU A 268 -13.07 16.48 -18.42
CA LEU A 268 -13.72 17.51 -17.58
C LEU A 268 -12.69 18.34 -16.80
N GLU A 269 -11.66 17.72 -16.26
CA GLU A 269 -10.57 18.41 -15.56
C GLU A 269 -9.82 19.38 -16.51
N ALA A 270 -9.52 18.95 -17.74
CA ALA A 270 -8.89 19.79 -18.75
C ALA A 270 -9.77 20.98 -19.14
N ALA A 271 -11.06 20.77 -19.30
CA ALA A 271 -12.04 21.86 -19.60
C ALA A 271 -12.12 22.87 -18.45
N ALA A 272 -12.16 22.41 -17.19
CA ALA A 272 -12.18 23.26 -16.02
C ALA A 272 -10.91 24.12 -15.90
N THR A 273 -9.74 23.52 -16.15
CA THR A 273 -8.45 24.22 -16.13
C THR A 273 -8.37 25.30 -17.21
N SER A 274 -8.87 25.01 -18.43
CA SER A 274 -8.92 25.97 -19.54
C SER A 274 -9.82 27.16 -19.22
N THR A 275 -10.99 26.90 -18.61
CA THR A 275 -11.93 27.97 -18.23
C THR A 275 -11.34 28.87 -17.15
N ALA A 276 -10.67 28.27 -16.13
CA ALA A 276 -10.01 29.03 -15.07
C ALA A 276 -8.87 29.92 -15.61
N ALA A 277 -8.06 29.38 -16.54
CA ALA A 277 -6.97 30.13 -17.17
C ALA A 277 -7.48 31.28 -18.05
N SER A 278 -8.63 31.11 -18.72
CA SER A 278 -9.28 32.17 -19.50
C SER A 278 -9.85 33.26 -18.60
N ALA A 279 -10.46 32.91 -17.49
CA ALA A 279 -10.99 33.87 -16.52
C ALA A 279 -9.87 34.71 -15.87
N ALA A 280 -8.74 34.08 -15.55
CA ALA A 280 -7.56 34.76 -14.97
C ALA A 280 -6.85 35.74 -15.94
N ARG A 281 -7.08 35.59 -17.24
CA ARG A 281 -6.53 36.51 -18.27
C ARG A 281 -7.44 37.71 -18.53
N LEU A 282 -8.69 37.65 -18.10
CA LEU A 282 -9.69 38.70 -18.29
C LEU A 282 -9.86 39.58 -17.02
N ALA A 283 -9.30 39.18 -15.90
CA ALA A 283 -9.22 39.94 -14.65
C ALA A 283 -7.88 40.64 -14.52
#